data_a0e503d82e599ec9ac7c6d37835ff9a4
#
_entry.id   a0e503d82e599ec9ac7c6d37835ff9a4
#
_cell.length_a   1.000
_cell.length_b   1.000
_cell.length_c   1.000
_cell.angle_alpha   90.00
_cell.angle_beta   90.00
_cell.angle_gamma   90.00
#
_symmetry.space_group_name_H-M   'P 1'
#
loop_
_entity.id
_entity.type
_entity.pdbx_description
1 polymer ?
#
loop_
_entity_poly.entity_id
_entity_poly.type
_entity_poly.pdbx_seq_one_letter_code
_entity_poly.pdbx_strand_id
1 'polypeptide(L)'
;MTAGNVNESGSSAGPFRYDAALMLQDFLTWYADAIEHGGYWLVGLLMALESSLVPLPSEVVIPPAAHIAHSRGGMTLGGVVLAGTIGSWVGASVMYWASRLLGRPLLMRYGGWVMITPAKIVAAEAWSAKFGTMGVFVSRLLPVIRHLIGIPAGVVRLDFRWYSLATLVGSAIWCSVLAYVGVKAGQDAALMRGDVHALSLWLGGGALALGLIYWVFVHRHMR
;
A
#
# COMPACT_ATOMS: atom_id res chain seq x y z
N MET A 1 5.40 -66.75 -12.25
CA MET A 1 4.77 -66.30 -10.98
C MET A 1 5.76 -65.47 -10.23
N THR A 2 5.56 -64.13 -10.21
CA THR A 2 5.92 -63.21 -9.13
C THR A 2 5.44 -61.84 -9.56
N ALA A 3 4.41 -61.39 -8.91
CA ALA A 3 3.80 -60.10 -9.11
C ALA A 3 4.71 -58.97 -8.52
N GLY A 4 5.07 -58.00 -9.34
CA GLY A 4 5.77 -56.79 -8.91
C GLY A 4 4.75 -55.80 -8.33
N ASN A 5 4.97 -55.44 -7.09
CA ASN A 5 4.19 -54.52 -6.29
C ASN A 5 4.50 -53.09 -6.76
N VAL A 6 3.56 -52.43 -7.42
CA VAL A 6 3.62 -51.01 -7.77
C VAL A 6 3.16 -50.24 -6.55
N ASN A 7 4.11 -49.58 -5.90
CA ASN A 7 3.89 -48.73 -4.74
C ASN A 7 3.34 -47.39 -5.22
N GLU A 8 2.03 -47.24 -5.28
CA GLU A 8 1.35 -45.98 -5.47
C GLU A 8 1.43 -45.14 -4.17
N SER A 9 2.50 -44.37 -4.02
CA SER A 9 2.49 -43.27 -3.04
C SER A 9 1.64 -42.12 -3.59
N GLY A 10 0.33 -42.26 -3.49
CA GLY A 10 -0.64 -41.21 -3.79
C GLY A 10 -0.47 -40.08 -2.81
N SER A 11 0.12 -38.99 -3.28
CA SER A 11 0.08 -37.69 -2.63
C SER A 11 -1.37 -37.23 -2.54
N SER A 12 -2.00 -37.41 -1.39
CA SER A 12 -3.34 -36.93 -1.09
C SER A 12 -3.33 -35.41 -0.85
N ALA A 13 -3.11 -34.65 -1.92
CA ALA A 13 -3.48 -33.24 -1.95
C ALA A 13 -5.00 -33.17 -2.13
N GLY A 14 -5.74 -32.94 -1.04
CA GLY A 14 -7.19 -32.93 -1.06
C GLY A 14 -7.76 -31.90 -2.05
N PRO A 15 -8.99 -32.08 -2.56
CA PRO A 15 -9.62 -31.24 -3.59
C PRO A 15 -9.69 -29.76 -3.22
N PHE A 16 -9.72 -29.43 -1.96
CA PHE A 16 -9.79 -28.05 -1.45
C PHE A 16 -8.53 -27.19 -1.75
N ARG A 17 -7.39 -27.82 -2.00
CA ARG A 17 -6.13 -27.09 -2.27
C ARG A 17 -6.01 -26.67 -3.73
N TYR A 18 -6.58 -27.45 -4.64
CA TYR A 18 -6.60 -27.11 -6.07
C TYR A 18 -7.57 -25.97 -6.37
N ASP A 19 -8.74 -25.97 -5.74
CA ASP A 19 -9.75 -24.92 -5.95
C ASP A 19 -9.27 -23.55 -5.47
N ALA A 20 -8.61 -23.48 -4.33
CA ALA A 20 -8.07 -22.21 -3.80
C ALA A 20 -6.95 -21.63 -4.67
N ALA A 21 -6.08 -22.49 -5.21
CA ALA A 21 -4.99 -22.05 -6.10
C ALA A 21 -5.54 -21.57 -7.45
N LEU A 22 -6.53 -22.24 -8.00
CA LEU A 22 -7.22 -21.85 -9.23
C LEU A 22 -7.97 -20.53 -9.05
N MET A 23 -8.74 -20.38 -7.97
CA MET A 23 -9.42 -19.12 -7.64
C MET A 23 -8.44 -17.95 -7.48
N LEU A 24 -7.29 -18.18 -6.85
CA LEU A 24 -6.25 -17.17 -6.72
C LEU A 24 -5.64 -16.81 -8.07
N GLN A 25 -5.38 -17.77 -8.94
CA GLN A 25 -4.88 -17.53 -10.29
C GLN A 25 -5.91 -16.73 -11.12
N ASP A 26 -7.18 -17.13 -11.10
CA ASP A 26 -8.24 -16.42 -11.80
C ASP A 26 -8.40 -14.99 -11.30
N PHE A 27 -8.31 -14.78 -9.99
CA PHE A 27 -8.32 -13.43 -9.40
C PHE A 27 -7.12 -12.61 -9.85
N LEU A 28 -5.90 -13.18 -9.83
CA LEU A 28 -4.70 -12.46 -10.23
C LEU A 28 -4.69 -12.13 -11.72
N THR A 29 -5.20 -13.01 -12.58
CA THR A 29 -5.33 -12.74 -14.01
C THR A 29 -6.36 -11.66 -14.28
N TRP A 30 -7.54 -11.76 -13.68
CA TRP A 30 -8.57 -10.73 -13.75
C TRP A 30 -8.06 -9.36 -13.26
N TYR A 31 -7.32 -9.36 -12.16
CA TYR A 31 -6.75 -8.13 -11.59
C TYR A 31 -5.69 -7.50 -12.50
N ALA A 32 -4.81 -8.33 -13.08
CA ALA A 32 -3.82 -7.86 -14.06
C ALA A 32 -4.49 -7.28 -15.31
N ASP A 33 -5.51 -7.96 -15.84
CA ASP A 33 -6.28 -7.49 -16.99
C ASP A 33 -7.04 -6.19 -16.66
N ALA A 34 -7.60 -6.08 -15.46
CA ALA A 34 -8.25 -4.85 -15.02
C ALA A 34 -7.27 -3.67 -14.98
N ILE A 35 -6.05 -3.86 -14.46
CA ILE A 35 -5.00 -2.82 -14.46
C ILE A 35 -4.60 -2.46 -15.89
N GLU A 36 -4.43 -3.44 -16.77
CA GLU A 36 -4.03 -3.22 -18.16
C GLU A 36 -5.08 -2.39 -18.92
N HIS A 37 -6.36 -2.76 -18.80
CA HIS A 37 -7.46 -2.05 -19.45
C HIS A 37 -7.80 -0.71 -18.78
N GLY A 38 -7.74 -0.64 -17.46
CA GLY A 38 -8.01 0.57 -16.70
C GLY A 38 -6.88 1.59 -16.76
N GLY A 39 -5.67 1.15 -17.08
CA GLY A 39 -4.49 1.98 -17.27
C GLY A 39 -4.22 2.92 -16.09
N TYR A 40 -3.72 4.10 -16.40
CA TYR A 40 -3.39 5.12 -15.39
C TYR A 40 -4.58 5.56 -14.53
N TRP A 41 -5.79 5.55 -15.09
CA TRP A 41 -7.00 5.94 -14.36
C TRP A 41 -7.31 4.98 -13.22
N LEU A 42 -7.21 3.69 -13.47
CA LEU A 42 -7.46 2.69 -12.43
C LEU A 42 -6.39 2.76 -11.34
N VAL A 43 -5.12 2.88 -11.73
CA VAL A 43 -4.01 3.06 -10.79
C VAL A 43 -4.24 4.30 -9.91
N GLY A 44 -4.56 5.44 -10.53
CA GLY A 44 -4.85 6.68 -9.81
C GLY A 44 -6.06 6.56 -8.87
N LEU A 45 -7.14 5.93 -9.33
CA LEU A 45 -8.34 5.70 -8.52
C LEU A 45 -8.07 4.80 -7.31
N LEU A 46 -7.39 3.67 -7.52
CA LEU A 46 -7.06 2.74 -6.44
C LEU A 46 -6.15 3.42 -5.39
N MET A 47 -5.18 4.21 -5.84
CA MET A 47 -4.30 4.97 -4.95
C MET A 47 -5.02 6.11 -4.23
N ALA A 48 -6.05 6.71 -4.85
CA ALA A 48 -6.91 7.69 -4.19
C ALA A 48 -7.78 7.05 -3.11
N LEU A 49 -8.36 5.89 -3.40
CA LEU A 49 -9.13 5.11 -2.43
C LEU A 49 -8.26 4.66 -1.26
N GLU A 50 -7.06 4.15 -1.54
CA GLU A 50 -6.07 3.76 -0.53
C GLU A 50 -5.72 4.92 0.39
N SER A 51 -5.44 6.08 -0.16
CA SER A 51 -5.06 7.27 0.61
C SER A 51 -6.23 7.97 1.30
N SER A 52 -7.47 7.48 1.11
CA SER A 52 -8.67 8.01 1.77
C SER A 52 -9.07 7.15 2.98
N LEU A 53 -10.12 6.36 2.85
CA LEU A 53 -10.73 5.59 3.95
C LEU A 53 -10.50 4.09 3.86
N VAL A 54 -10.14 3.59 2.67
CA VAL A 54 -10.00 2.15 2.42
C VAL A 54 -8.52 1.78 2.52
N PRO A 55 -8.11 1.00 3.52
CA PRO A 55 -6.71 0.58 3.68
C PRO A 55 -6.35 -0.50 2.64
N LEU A 56 -6.26 -0.08 1.37
CA LEU A 56 -5.70 -0.93 0.32
C LEU A 56 -4.17 -0.77 0.34
N PRO A 57 -3.40 -1.84 0.45
CA PRO A 57 -1.94 -1.70 0.41
C PRO A 57 -1.49 -1.34 -1.02
N SER A 58 -0.78 -0.23 -1.18
CA SER A 58 -0.20 0.22 -2.46
C SER A 58 0.75 -0.81 -3.06
N GLU A 59 1.26 -1.69 -2.24
CA GLU A 59 2.10 -2.83 -2.59
C GLU A 59 1.37 -3.81 -3.52
N VAL A 60 0.04 -3.78 -3.51
CA VAL A 60 -0.80 -4.58 -4.42
C VAL A 60 -1.11 -3.81 -5.70
N VAL A 61 -1.02 -2.48 -5.71
CA VAL A 61 -1.42 -1.63 -6.85
C VAL A 61 -0.21 -1.26 -7.72
N ILE A 62 0.80 -0.63 -7.14
CA ILE A 62 1.93 -0.06 -7.92
C ILE A 62 2.86 -1.12 -8.50
N PRO A 63 3.31 -2.17 -7.78
CA PRO A 63 4.23 -3.16 -8.34
C PRO A 63 3.65 -3.94 -9.54
N PRO A 64 2.40 -4.46 -9.50
CA PRO A 64 1.81 -5.11 -10.68
C PRO A 64 1.66 -4.15 -11.86
N ALA A 65 1.21 -2.90 -11.64
CA ALA A 65 1.07 -1.90 -12.69
C ALA A 65 2.43 -1.57 -13.33
N ALA A 66 3.50 -1.44 -12.54
CA ALA A 66 4.85 -1.20 -13.01
C ALA A 66 5.41 -2.39 -13.78
N HIS A 67 5.14 -3.63 -13.32
CA HIS A 67 5.52 -4.84 -14.03
C HIS A 67 4.82 -4.94 -15.40
N ILE A 68 3.51 -4.68 -15.48
CA ILE A 68 2.75 -4.67 -16.72
C ILE A 68 3.29 -3.59 -17.67
N ALA A 69 3.53 -2.38 -17.16
CA ALA A 69 4.10 -1.28 -17.93
C ALA A 69 5.47 -1.64 -18.53
N HIS A 70 6.30 -2.40 -17.80
CA HIS A 70 7.61 -2.81 -18.25
C HIS A 70 7.57 -3.99 -19.25
N SER A 71 6.70 -4.98 -19.02
CA SER A 71 6.69 -6.26 -19.75
C SER A 71 5.79 -6.26 -20.98
N ARG A 72 4.62 -5.61 -20.91
CA ARG A 72 3.60 -5.65 -21.97
C ARG A 72 3.51 -4.36 -22.78
N GLY A 73 4.05 -3.25 -22.28
CA GLY A 73 3.84 -1.92 -22.87
C GLY A 73 2.45 -1.36 -22.57
N GLY A 74 2.01 -0.38 -23.37
CA GLY A 74 0.70 0.30 -23.14
C GLY A 74 0.74 1.36 -22.04
N MET A 75 1.57 1.21 -21.02
CA MET A 75 1.86 2.19 -19.97
C MET A 75 3.35 2.44 -19.86
N THR A 76 3.73 3.61 -19.31
CA THR A 76 5.11 3.92 -18.95
C THR A 76 5.29 3.89 -17.44
N LEU A 77 6.49 3.53 -16.99
CA LEU A 77 6.81 3.53 -15.55
C LEU A 77 6.58 4.91 -14.91
N GLY A 78 7.03 5.96 -15.61
CA GLY A 78 6.80 7.34 -15.16
C GLY A 78 5.32 7.69 -15.05
N GLY A 79 4.50 7.21 -16.00
CA GLY A 79 3.04 7.38 -15.97
C GLY A 79 2.38 6.68 -14.78
N VAL A 80 2.81 5.45 -14.46
CA VAL A 80 2.32 4.70 -13.28
C VAL A 80 2.67 5.44 -11.99
N VAL A 81 3.91 5.92 -11.85
CA VAL A 81 4.35 6.72 -10.69
C VAL A 81 3.55 8.01 -10.58
N LEU A 82 3.35 8.73 -11.70
CA LEU A 82 2.56 9.97 -11.70
C LEU A 82 1.10 9.71 -11.34
N ALA A 83 0.47 8.71 -11.94
CA ALA A 83 -0.92 8.33 -11.64
C ALA A 83 -1.08 7.95 -10.16
N GLY A 84 -0.16 7.14 -9.63
CA GLY A 84 -0.13 6.75 -8.22
C GLY A 84 0.07 7.96 -7.29
N THR A 85 0.97 8.86 -7.63
CA THR A 85 1.26 10.07 -6.86
C THR A 85 0.05 11.02 -6.83
N ILE A 86 -0.55 11.29 -8.00
CA ILE A 86 -1.72 12.17 -8.10
C ILE A 86 -2.91 11.54 -7.37
N GLY A 87 -3.15 10.23 -7.57
CA GLY A 87 -4.19 9.50 -6.85
C GLY A 87 -4.03 9.60 -5.34
N SER A 88 -2.82 9.32 -4.83
CA SER A 88 -2.53 9.47 -3.40
C SER A 88 -2.75 10.88 -2.89
N TRP A 89 -2.37 11.89 -3.65
CA TRP A 89 -2.58 13.29 -3.28
C TRP A 89 -4.08 13.66 -3.24
N VAL A 90 -4.86 13.20 -4.22
CA VAL A 90 -6.31 13.42 -4.25
C VAL A 90 -6.98 12.78 -3.02
N GLY A 91 -6.73 11.50 -2.76
CA GLY A 91 -7.29 10.80 -1.60
C GLY A 91 -6.90 11.45 -0.28
N ALA A 92 -5.62 11.82 -0.14
CA ALA A 92 -5.11 12.53 1.01
C ALA A 92 -5.73 13.92 1.20
N SER A 93 -5.99 14.64 0.10
CA SER A 93 -6.64 15.95 0.12
C SER A 93 -8.09 15.84 0.57
N VAL A 94 -8.80 14.82 0.10
CA VAL A 94 -10.17 14.53 0.57
C VAL A 94 -10.17 14.31 2.09
N MET A 95 -9.25 13.49 2.61
CA MET A 95 -9.14 13.23 4.05
C MET A 95 -8.77 14.49 4.85
N TYR A 96 -7.84 15.29 4.33
CA TYR A 96 -7.45 16.56 4.95
C TYR A 96 -8.66 17.51 5.06
N TRP A 97 -9.38 17.74 3.95
CA TRP A 97 -10.52 18.65 3.93
C TRP A 97 -11.70 18.12 4.72
N ALA A 98 -12.00 16.83 4.64
CA ALA A 98 -13.01 16.19 5.48
C ALA A 98 -12.71 16.42 6.96
N SER A 99 -11.47 16.17 7.38
CA SER A 99 -11.06 16.35 8.78
C SER A 99 -11.06 17.82 9.22
N ARG A 100 -10.69 18.72 8.33
CA ARG A 100 -10.71 20.17 8.58
C ARG A 100 -12.14 20.72 8.74
N LEU A 101 -13.09 20.22 7.94
CA LEU A 101 -14.47 20.68 7.93
C LEU A 101 -15.30 20.01 9.03
N LEU A 102 -15.15 18.69 9.20
CA LEU A 102 -15.93 17.91 10.14
C LEU A 102 -15.41 18.06 11.58
N GLY A 103 -14.15 18.39 11.72
CA GLY A 103 -13.51 18.69 13.00
C GLY A 103 -13.33 17.48 13.92
N ARG A 104 -12.68 17.73 15.06
CA ARG A 104 -12.38 16.76 16.11
C ARG A 104 -13.62 16.01 16.64
N PRO A 105 -14.79 16.65 16.88
CA PRO A 105 -15.94 15.95 17.48
C PRO A 105 -16.46 14.80 16.62
N LEU A 106 -16.52 14.97 15.31
CA LEU A 106 -17.04 13.93 14.42
C LEU A 106 -16.07 12.77 14.28
N LEU A 107 -14.77 13.06 14.24
CA LEU A 107 -13.71 12.03 14.25
C LEU A 107 -13.73 11.22 15.54
N MET A 108 -13.96 11.84 16.67
CA MET A 108 -14.10 11.17 17.96
C MET A 108 -15.33 10.27 18.01
N ARG A 109 -16.42 10.65 17.35
CA ARG A 109 -17.69 9.89 17.36
C ARG A 109 -17.69 8.73 16.36
N TYR A 110 -17.11 8.90 15.17
CA TYR A 110 -17.16 7.94 14.06
C TYR A 110 -15.82 7.27 13.75
N GLY A 111 -14.72 7.73 14.34
CA GLY A 111 -13.37 7.21 14.10
C GLY A 111 -13.22 5.72 14.45
N GLY A 112 -14.04 5.22 15.38
CA GLY A 112 -14.07 3.79 15.73
C GLY A 112 -14.38 2.86 14.55
N TRP A 113 -15.18 3.32 13.58
CA TRP A 113 -15.51 2.57 12.36
C TRP A 113 -14.31 2.39 11.41
N VAL A 114 -13.33 3.28 11.52
CA VAL A 114 -12.12 3.31 10.68
C VAL A 114 -10.87 2.96 11.50
N MET A 115 -11.04 2.25 12.63
CA MET A 115 -9.95 1.86 13.54
C MET A 115 -9.13 3.04 14.10
N ILE A 116 -9.68 4.25 14.07
CA ILE A 116 -9.06 5.46 14.61
C ILE A 116 -9.53 5.65 16.05
N THR A 117 -8.67 5.31 17.00
CA THR A 117 -8.96 5.52 18.43
C THR A 117 -8.67 6.98 18.84
N PRO A 118 -9.36 7.53 19.86
CA PRO A 118 -9.08 8.86 20.39
C PRO A 118 -7.60 9.08 20.73
N ALA A 119 -6.94 8.07 21.28
CA ALA A 119 -5.52 8.13 21.62
C ALA A 119 -4.64 8.33 20.38
N LYS A 120 -4.98 7.68 19.25
CA LYS A 120 -4.26 7.87 17.97
C LYS A 120 -4.44 9.28 17.43
N ILE A 121 -5.62 9.89 17.59
CA ILE A 121 -5.88 11.27 17.16
C ILE A 121 -5.01 12.22 17.99
N VAL A 122 -5.00 12.11 19.30
CA VAL A 122 -4.19 12.96 20.19
C VAL A 122 -2.69 12.82 19.88
N ALA A 123 -2.20 11.60 19.71
CA ALA A 123 -0.81 11.35 19.37
C ALA A 123 -0.43 11.98 18.02
N ALA A 124 -1.32 11.88 17.03
CA ALA A 124 -1.09 12.44 15.70
C ALA A 124 -1.23 13.97 15.67
N GLU A 125 -2.11 14.56 16.49
CA GLU A 125 -2.17 16.01 16.71
C GLU A 125 -0.87 16.53 17.34
N ALA A 126 -0.37 15.88 18.39
CA ALA A 126 0.91 16.22 19.02
C ALA A 126 2.09 16.09 18.05
N TRP A 127 2.11 15.04 17.24
CA TRP A 127 3.09 14.87 16.18
C TRP A 127 3.03 16.00 15.15
N SER A 128 1.82 16.30 14.64
CA SER A 128 1.63 17.37 13.65
C SER A 128 2.00 18.75 14.20
N ALA A 129 1.70 19.03 15.46
CA ALA A 129 2.09 20.28 16.14
C ALA A 129 3.61 20.38 16.30
N LYS A 130 4.29 19.28 16.61
CA LYS A 130 5.74 19.25 16.83
C LYS A 130 6.55 19.31 15.53
N PHE A 131 6.13 18.58 14.52
CA PHE A 131 6.91 18.38 13.29
C PHE A 131 6.33 19.09 12.05
N GLY A 132 5.11 19.60 12.13
CA GLY A 132 4.47 20.35 11.05
C GLY A 132 4.48 19.61 9.72
N THR A 133 4.85 20.33 8.66
CA THR A 133 4.92 19.80 7.28
C THR A 133 5.96 18.68 7.13
N MET A 134 7.09 18.77 7.87
CA MET A 134 8.11 17.72 7.86
C MET A 134 7.57 16.42 8.43
N GLY A 135 6.73 16.48 9.46
CA GLY A 135 6.01 15.34 10.00
C GLY A 135 5.11 14.66 8.97
N VAL A 136 4.43 15.45 8.13
CA VAL A 136 3.64 14.92 7.01
C VAL A 136 4.53 14.19 6.00
N PHE A 137 5.63 14.79 5.57
CA PHE A 137 6.55 14.20 4.61
C PHE A 137 7.10 12.85 5.11
N VAL A 138 7.65 12.81 6.34
CA VAL A 138 8.18 11.58 6.94
C VAL A 138 7.08 10.52 7.07
N SER A 139 5.89 10.91 7.50
CA SER A 139 4.74 9.99 7.61
C SER A 139 4.35 9.35 6.29
N ARG A 140 4.54 10.04 5.16
CA ARG A 140 4.27 9.51 3.81
C ARG A 140 5.24 8.41 3.38
N LEU A 141 6.42 8.37 3.96
CA LEU A 141 7.41 7.31 3.74
C LEU A 141 7.20 6.09 4.65
N LEU A 142 6.26 6.16 5.60
CA LEU A 142 5.95 5.08 6.54
C LEU A 142 4.62 4.40 6.15
N PRO A 143 4.61 3.09 5.86
CA PRO A 143 3.44 2.39 5.29
C PRO A 143 2.16 2.54 6.12
N VAL A 144 2.27 2.46 7.46
CA VAL A 144 1.10 2.45 8.36
C VAL A 144 0.55 3.85 8.61
N ILE A 145 1.43 4.86 8.71
CA ILE A 145 1.04 6.22 9.15
C ILE A 145 0.56 7.06 7.98
N ARG A 146 1.00 6.76 6.76
CA ARG A 146 0.73 7.58 5.57
C ARG A 146 -0.75 7.75 5.25
N HIS A 147 -1.60 6.77 5.59
CA HIS A 147 -3.05 6.84 5.38
C HIS A 147 -3.72 7.76 6.40
N LEU A 148 -3.19 7.81 7.62
CA LEU A 148 -3.81 8.49 8.74
C LEU A 148 -3.39 9.95 8.88
N ILE A 149 -2.24 10.35 8.32
CA ILE A 149 -1.66 11.69 8.55
C ILE A 149 -2.53 12.84 8.02
N GLY A 150 -3.39 12.59 7.03
CA GLY A 150 -4.34 13.57 6.52
C GLY A 150 -5.33 14.05 7.59
N ILE A 151 -5.70 13.18 8.52
CA ILE A 151 -6.66 13.48 9.58
C ILE A 151 -6.10 14.52 10.56
N PRO A 152 -4.98 14.27 11.28
CA PRO A 152 -4.43 15.23 12.20
C PRO A 152 -3.99 16.54 11.52
N ALA A 153 -3.44 16.43 10.30
CA ALA A 153 -3.06 17.60 9.51
C ALA A 153 -4.26 18.53 9.23
N GLY A 154 -5.43 17.94 8.92
CA GLY A 154 -6.67 18.69 8.73
C GLY A 154 -7.22 19.31 10.02
N VAL A 155 -7.22 18.54 11.12
CA VAL A 155 -7.70 19.00 12.44
C VAL A 155 -6.85 20.15 12.97
N VAL A 156 -5.52 20.05 12.89
CA VAL A 156 -4.57 21.11 13.29
C VAL A 156 -4.55 22.27 12.29
N ARG A 157 -5.25 22.13 11.15
CA ARG A 157 -5.32 23.14 10.08
C ARG A 157 -3.95 23.54 9.52
N LEU A 158 -3.06 22.58 9.28
CA LEU A 158 -1.80 22.84 8.61
C LEU A 158 -2.05 23.56 7.28
N ASP A 159 -1.11 24.39 6.84
CA ASP A 159 -1.22 25.04 5.53
C ASP A 159 -1.31 24.00 4.42
N PHE A 160 -2.39 24.05 3.63
CA PHE A 160 -2.70 23.08 2.60
C PHE A 160 -1.64 23.01 1.48
N ARG A 161 -0.97 24.12 1.19
CA ARG A 161 0.07 24.15 0.14
C ARG A 161 1.26 23.31 0.55
N TRP A 162 1.73 23.51 1.78
CA TRP A 162 2.85 22.75 2.33
C TRP A 162 2.49 21.28 2.57
N TYR A 163 1.26 21.03 3.04
CA TYR A 163 0.72 19.67 3.16
C TYR A 163 0.69 18.95 1.80
N SER A 164 0.21 19.61 0.75
CA SER A 164 0.14 19.07 -0.61
C SER A 164 1.53 18.78 -1.17
N LEU A 165 2.48 19.72 -1.00
CA LEU A 165 3.86 19.54 -1.46
C LEU A 165 4.52 18.35 -0.77
N ALA A 166 4.44 18.26 0.55
CA ALA A 166 4.99 17.15 1.32
C ALA A 166 4.35 15.81 0.93
N THR A 167 3.04 15.80 0.67
CA THR A 167 2.30 14.63 0.21
C THR A 167 2.74 14.20 -1.19
N LEU A 168 2.81 15.13 -2.14
CA LEU A 168 3.22 14.84 -3.52
C LEU A 168 4.64 14.27 -3.55
N VAL A 169 5.58 14.94 -2.89
CA VAL A 169 6.98 14.48 -2.89
C VAL A 169 7.13 13.13 -2.18
N GLY A 170 6.52 12.96 -1.01
CA GLY A 170 6.56 11.71 -0.26
C GLY A 170 5.91 10.54 -1.02
N SER A 171 4.75 10.77 -1.64
CA SER A 171 4.07 9.76 -2.45
C SER A 171 4.83 9.43 -3.74
N ALA A 172 5.46 10.42 -4.39
CA ALA A 172 6.28 10.19 -5.58
C ALA A 172 7.48 9.28 -5.27
N ILE A 173 8.19 9.55 -4.16
CA ILE A 173 9.30 8.71 -3.71
C ILE A 173 8.80 7.29 -3.44
N TRP A 174 7.72 7.15 -2.68
CA TRP A 174 7.16 5.84 -2.33
C TRP A 174 6.71 5.05 -3.57
N CYS A 175 5.94 5.67 -4.47
CA CYS A 175 5.51 5.05 -5.72
C CYS A 175 6.70 4.66 -6.61
N SER A 176 7.77 5.47 -6.64
CA SER A 176 8.99 5.15 -7.38
C SER A 176 9.71 3.93 -6.81
N VAL A 177 9.81 3.82 -5.49
CA VAL A 177 10.38 2.64 -4.82
C VAL A 177 9.55 1.40 -5.13
N LEU A 178 8.23 1.47 -5.01
CA LEU A 178 7.35 0.34 -5.31
C LEU A 178 7.37 -0.04 -6.80
N ALA A 179 7.44 0.93 -7.72
CA ALA A 179 7.57 0.67 -9.15
C ALA A 179 8.89 -0.03 -9.47
N TYR A 180 9.99 0.41 -8.86
CA TYR A 180 11.29 -0.26 -9.00
C TYR A 180 11.24 -1.71 -8.51
N VAL A 181 10.66 -1.94 -7.32
CA VAL A 181 10.47 -3.30 -6.78
C VAL A 181 9.63 -4.16 -7.72
N GLY A 182 8.53 -3.61 -8.26
CA GLY A 182 7.65 -4.33 -9.20
C GLY A 182 8.36 -4.75 -10.48
N VAL A 183 9.19 -3.88 -11.07
CA VAL A 183 10.00 -4.20 -12.25
C VAL A 183 11.04 -5.28 -11.94
N LYS A 184 11.74 -5.15 -10.82
CA LYS A 184 12.77 -6.11 -10.42
C LYS A 184 12.17 -7.48 -10.09
N ALA A 185 11.10 -7.53 -9.32
CA ALA A 185 10.39 -8.77 -9.00
C ALA A 185 9.86 -9.47 -10.26
N GLY A 186 9.43 -8.70 -11.26
CA GLY A 186 8.97 -9.27 -12.53
C GLY A 186 10.10 -9.78 -13.44
N GLN A 187 11.32 -9.25 -13.30
CA GLN A 187 12.50 -9.70 -14.06
C GLN A 187 13.08 -11.02 -13.49
N ASP A 188 12.95 -11.25 -12.19
CA ASP A 188 13.39 -12.50 -11.56
C ASP A 188 12.38 -13.61 -11.86
N ALA A 189 12.66 -14.39 -12.92
CA ALA A 189 11.85 -15.53 -13.33
C ALA A 189 11.72 -16.63 -12.25
N ALA A 190 12.59 -16.63 -11.24
CA ALA A 190 12.51 -17.47 -10.05
C ALA A 190 11.35 -17.05 -9.13
N LEU A 191 11.09 -15.75 -9.00
CA LEU A 191 9.94 -15.19 -8.26
C LEU A 191 8.60 -15.47 -8.98
N MET A 192 8.62 -15.52 -10.31
CA MET A 192 7.43 -15.79 -11.12
C MET A 192 7.09 -17.29 -11.22
N ARG A 193 8.00 -18.21 -10.92
CA ARG A 193 7.80 -19.66 -11.06
C ARG A 193 7.37 -20.37 -9.78
N GLY A 194 6.71 -19.71 -8.88
CA GLY A 194 6.00 -20.39 -7.80
C GLY A 194 6.64 -20.36 -6.43
N ASP A 195 7.69 -19.59 -6.21
CA ASP A 195 8.14 -19.33 -4.85
C ASP A 195 7.32 -18.17 -4.24
N VAL A 196 6.02 -18.44 -4.02
CA VAL A 196 5.13 -17.61 -3.21
C VAL A 196 5.76 -17.35 -1.82
N HIS A 197 6.63 -18.27 -1.36
CA HIS A 197 7.43 -18.12 -0.15
C HIS A 197 8.48 -17.00 -0.26
N ALA A 198 9.17 -16.87 -1.40
CA ALA A 198 10.15 -15.80 -1.58
C ALA A 198 9.47 -14.42 -1.63
N LEU A 199 8.33 -14.30 -2.34
CA LEU A 199 7.55 -13.06 -2.39
C LEU A 199 7.00 -12.69 -1.00
N SER A 200 6.47 -13.66 -0.25
CA SER A 200 5.98 -13.44 1.12
C SER A 200 7.11 -13.11 2.10
N LEU A 201 8.31 -13.65 1.91
CA LEU A 201 9.50 -13.31 2.70
C LEU A 201 10.00 -11.90 2.39
N TRP A 202 10.01 -11.47 1.12
CA TRP A 202 10.39 -10.11 0.74
C TRP A 202 9.36 -9.07 1.20
N LEU A 203 8.06 -9.33 1.03
CA LEU A 203 6.99 -8.46 1.51
C LEU A 203 6.92 -8.47 3.05
N GLY A 204 7.02 -9.64 3.66
CA GLY A 204 7.03 -9.78 5.12
C GLY A 204 8.31 -9.23 5.74
N GLY A 205 9.47 -9.46 5.13
CA GLY A 205 10.76 -8.92 5.57
C GLY A 205 10.83 -7.40 5.42
N GLY A 206 10.32 -6.85 4.33
CA GLY A 206 10.20 -5.41 4.12
C GLY A 206 9.24 -4.76 5.13
N ALA A 207 8.09 -5.36 5.38
CA ALA A 207 7.13 -4.88 6.38
C ALA A 207 7.70 -5.00 7.81
N LEU A 208 8.43 -6.06 8.13
CA LEU A 208 9.13 -6.23 9.41
C LEU A 208 10.27 -5.23 9.59
N ALA A 209 11.08 -4.99 8.56
CA ALA A 209 12.15 -4.00 8.61
C ALA A 209 11.60 -2.58 8.82
N LEU A 210 10.52 -2.23 8.10
CA LEU A 210 9.83 -0.95 8.27
C LEU A 210 9.13 -0.86 9.64
N GLY A 211 8.56 -1.95 10.14
CA GLY A 211 7.99 -2.04 11.49
C GLY A 211 9.05 -1.89 12.58
N LEU A 212 10.24 -2.47 12.39
CA LEU A 212 11.39 -2.33 13.30
C LEU A 212 11.96 -0.91 13.29
N ILE A 213 12.10 -0.31 12.11
CA ILE A 213 12.54 1.10 11.97
C ILE A 213 11.51 2.02 12.66
N TYR A 214 10.22 1.77 12.44
CA TYR A 214 9.14 2.48 13.12
C TYR A 214 9.22 2.30 14.64
N TRP A 215 9.36 1.07 15.13
CA TRP A 215 9.44 0.77 16.57
C TRP A 215 10.66 1.43 17.22
N VAL A 216 11.82 1.37 16.58
CA VAL A 216 13.07 2.01 17.07
C VAL A 216 12.91 3.54 17.08
N PHE A 217 12.32 4.12 16.02
CA PHE A 217 12.16 5.58 15.91
C PHE A 217 11.15 6.12 16.92
N VAL A 218 10.00 5.43 17.08
CA VAL A 218 8.95 5.82 18.03
C VAL A 218 9.39 5.57 19.46
N HIS A 219 10.02 4.44 19.75
CA HIS A 219 10.44 4.09 21.12
C HIS A 219 11.61 4.96 21.62
N ARG A 220 12.49 5.39 20.74
CA ARG A 220 13.59 6.32 21.09
C ARG A 220 13.13 7.76 21.32
N HIS A 221 11.98 8.18 20.77
CA HIS A 221 11.51 9.56 20.87
C HIS A 221 10.35 9.74 21.86
N MET A 222 9.84 8.65 22.45
CA MET A 222 8.80 8.70 23.51
C MET A 222 9.35 8.43 24.91
N ARG A 223 10.67 8.30 25.06
CA ARG A 223 11.38 8.43 26.32
C ARG A 223 12.10 9.77 26.32
#